data_cc24be994dac02c15b77418f983e5a7d
#
_entry.id   cc24be994dac02c15b77418f983e5a7d
#
_cell.length_a   1.000
_cell.length_b   1.000
_cell.length_c   1.000
_cell.angle_alpha   90.00
_cell.angle_beta   90.00
_cell.angle_gamma   90.00
#
_symmetry.space_group_name_H-M   'P 1'
#
loop_
_entity.id
_entity.type
_entity.pdbx_description
1 polymer ?
#
loop_
_entity_poly.entity_id
_entity_poly.type
_entity_poly.pdbx_seq_one_letter_code
_entity_poly.pdbx_strand_id
1 'polypeptide(L)'
;AIHESIYGGTVPGATNWSAERVSRSIAGFGPDASPDDEEFYLTGEHVFPFQFDEDPALRPFKGAANALAAKDDWGNQYAGLIDGAAAHEAAGGRRVAAVYTDDIFVPRELSLATADALSVSVWETATYQHDGLRRHGTEVIGRLLEMAAQR
;
A
#
# COMPACT_ATOMS: atom_id res chain seq x y z
N ALA A 1 7.06 0.78 9.77
CA ALA A 1 6.56 2.15 9.66
C ALA A 1 5.85 2.38 8.32
N ILE A 2 6.52 2.20 7.18
CA ILE A 2 5.90 2.35 5.86
C ILE A 2 4.71 1.39 5.71
N HIS A 3 4.86 0.13 6.10
CA HIS A 3 3.77 -0.86 6.06
C HIS A 3 2.56 -0.45 6.89
N GLU A 4 2.76 0.04 8.11
CA GLU A 4 1.66 0.53 8.94
C GLU A 4 0.85 1.62 8.20
N SER A 5 1.54 2.53 7.54
CA SER A 5 0.89 3.61 6.78
C SER A 5 0.18 3.11 5.52
N ILE A 6 0.70 2.08 4.87
CA ILE A 6 0.07 1.48 3.68
C ILE A 6 -1.24 0.80 4.07
N TYR A 7 -1.23 -0.06 5.06
CA TYR A 7 -2.42 -0.81 5.47
C TYR A 7 -3.47 0.04 6.21
N GLY A 8 -3.04 1.13 6.85
CA GLY A 8 -3.94 2.10 7.46
C GLY A 8 -4.52 3.15 6.49
N GLY A 9 -4.05 3.19 5.25
CA GLY A 9 -4.32 4.27 4.30
C GLY A 9 -5.76 4.39 3.80
N THR A 10 -6.63 3.43 4.07
CA THR A 10 -8.07 3.51 3.75
C THR A 10 -8.87 4.27 4.81
N VAL A 11 -8.29 4.51 5.98
CA VAL A 11 -8.94 5.20 7.09
C VAL A 11 -8.42 6.63 7.14
N PRO A 12 -9.30 7.65 7.08
CA PRO A 12 -8.86 9.04 7.24
C PRO A 12 -8.15 9.28 8.57
N GLY A 13 -7.08 10.06 8.54
CA GLY A 13 -6.34 10.43 9.74
C GLY A 13 -5.11 9.56 10.02
N ALA A 14 -4.54 9.76 11.20
CA ALA A 14 -3.37 9.02 11.65
C ALA A 14 -3.70 7.56 11.95
N THR A 15 -2.84 6.65 11.54
CA THR A 15 -3.04 5.22 11.85
C THR A 15 -2.87 4.93 13.34
N ASN A 16 -1.96 5.65 14.02
CA ASN A 16 -1.69 5.48 15.45
C ASN A 16 -1.52 4.01 15.86
N TRP A 17 -0.77 3.26 15.05
CA TRP A 17 -0.56 1.84 15.25
C TRP A 17 -1.88 1.03 15.22
N SER A 18 -2.62 1.13 14.12
CA SER A 18 -3.92 0.48 13.96
C SER A 18 -3.84 -1.04 14.12
N ALA A 19 -2.83 -1.69 13.59
CA ALA A 19 -2.63 -3.13 13.74
C ALA A 19 -2.51 -3.54 15.21
N GLU A 20 -1.74 -2.80 16.00
CA GLU A 20 -1.60 -3.03 17.45
C GLU A 20 -2.92 -2.85 18.21
N ARG A 21 -3.70 -1.81 17.87
CA ARG A 21 -5.01 -1.60 18.52
C ARG A 21 -6.00 -2.67 18.18
N VAL A 22 -6.04 -3.10 16.92
CA VAL A 22 -6.97 -4.13 16.45
C VAL A 22 -6.57 -5.49 17.02
N SER A 23 -5.29 -5.86 17.02
CA SER A 23 -4.82 -7.14 17.54
C SER A 23 -5.22 -7.35 19.01
N ARG A 24 -5.18 -6.28 19.80
CA ARG A 24 -5.61 -6.34 21.22
C ARG A 24 -7.10 -6.59 21.43
N SER A 25 -7.90 -6.37 20.39
CA SER A 25 -9.36 -6.55 20.45
C SER A 25 -9.83 -7.90 19.89
N ILE A 26 -8.91 -8.69 19.32
CA ILE A 26 -9.22 -9.97 18.70
C ILE A 26 -8.55 -11.08 19.49
N ALA A 27 -9.34 -12.06 19.95
CA ALA A 27 -8.82 -13.27 20.56
C ALA A 27 -7.87 -13.97 19.58
N GLY A 28 -6.81 -14.60 20.11
CA GLY A 28 -5.83 -15.31 19.29
C GLY A 28 -4.73 -14.43 18.67
N PHE A 29 -4.78 -13.09 18.83
CA PHE A 29 -3.70 -12.18 18.45
C PHE A 29 -2.93 -11.59 19.64
N GLY A 30 -3.41 -11.75 20.85
CA GLY A 30 -2.79 -11.15 22.02
C GLY A 30 -1.41 -11.74 22.34
N PRO A 31 -0.62 -11.08 23.20
CA PRO A 31 0.67 -11.57 23.63
C PRO A 31 0.57 -12.90 24.41
N ASP A 32 -0.62 -13.19 24.94
CA ASP A 32 -0.91 -14.43 25.67
C ASP A 32 -1.48 -15.53 24.77
N ALA A 33 -1.66 -15.27 23.47
CA ALA A 33 -2.13 -16.27 22.53
C ALA A 33 -1.11 -17.37 22.33
N SER A 34 -1.58 -18.63 22.34
CA SER A 34 -0.74 -19.81 22.17
C SER A 34 -1.12 -20.55 20.89
N PRO A 35 -0.14 -21.16 20.19
CA PRO A 35 -0.44 -22.05 19.06
C PRO A 35 -1.36 -23.24 19.40
N ASP A 36 -1.47 -23.54 20.69
CA ASP A 36 -2.34 -24.63 21.20
C ASP A 36 -3.78 -24.15 21.50
N ASP A 37 -4.05 -22.85 21.38
CA ASP A 37 -5.37 -22.28 21.58
C ASP A 37 -6.28 -22.59 20.37
N GLU A 38 -7.59 -22.65 20.60
CA GLU A 38 -8.58 -22.84 19.52
C GLU A 38 -8.51 -21.71 18.48
N GLU A 39 -8.22 -20.48 18.92
CA GLU A 39 -7.99 -19.30 18.09
C GLU A 39 -6.55 -18.83 18.25
N PHE A 40 -5.74 -19.02 17.22
CA PHE A 40 -4.39 -18.50 17.12
C PHE A 40 -4.16 -17.95 15.72
N TYR A 41 -3.77 -16.68 15.64
CA TYR A 41 -3.58 -15.98 14.37
C TYR A 41 -2.16 -15.45 14.24
N LEU A 42 -1.60 -15.55 13.04
CA LEU A 42 -0.34 -14.93 12.70
C LEU A 42 -0.56 -13.46 12.35
N THR A 43 0.40 -12.62 12.70
CA THR A 43 0.35 -11.17 12.44
C THR A 43 0.57 -10.80 10.97
N GLY A 44 0.99 -11.74 10.13
CA GLY A 44 1.33 -11.49 8.73
C GLY A 44 2.47 -10.48 8.60
N GLU A 45 2.32 -9.57 7.66
CA GLU A 45 3.30 -8.50 7.39
C GLU A 45 3.01 -7.19 8.14
N HIS A 46 2.05 -7.18 9.05
CA HIS A 46 1.75 -5.98 9.85
C HIS A 46 2.93 -5.61 10.74
N VAL A 47 3.08 -4.31 10.96
CA VAL A 47 4.17 -3.74 11.75
C VAL A 47 3.65 -3.23 13.08
N PHE A 48 4.28 -3.68 14.16
CA PHE A 48 3.90 -3.40 15.53
C PHE A 48 4.94 -2.58 16.27
N PRO A 49 4.56 -1.76 17.26
CA PRO A 49 5.50 -0.93 18.03
C PRO A 49 6.59 -1.75 18.72
N PHE A 50 6.25 -2.93 19.26
CA PHE A 50 7.19 -3.77 20.01
C PHE A 50 8.38 -4.22 19.17
N GLN A 51 8.22 -4.39 17.86
CA GLN A 51 9.32 -4.76 16.95
C GLN A 51 10.48 -3.74 16.99
N PHE A 52 10.15 -2.45 17.20
CA PHE A 52 11.15 -1.39 17.34
C PHE A 52 11.78 -1.31 18.73
N ASP A 53 11.28 -2.06 19.70
CA ASP A 53 11.86 -2.18 21.02
C ASP A 53 12.75 -3.43 21.14
N GLU A 54 12.30 -4.52 20.56
CA GLU A 54 12.91 -5.83 20.72
C GLU A 54 14.02 -6.09 19.71
N ASP A 55 13.83 -5.68 18.43
CA ASP A 55 14.85 -5.87 17.40
C ASP A 55 15.88 -4.74 17.41
N PRO A 56 17.17 -5.05 17.71
CA PRO A 56 18.24 -4.05 17.69
C PRO A 56 18.42 -3.36 16.34
N ALA A 57 18.11 -4.02 15.22
CA ALA A 57 18.21 -3.44 13.88
C ALA A 57 17.11 -2.42 13.61
N LEU A 58 15.93 -2.58 14.21
CA LEU A 58 14.80 -1.68 14.04
C LEU A 58 14.76 -0.54 15.07
N ARG A 59 15.39 -0.73 16.23
CA ARG A 59 15.40 0.25 17.33
C ARG A 59 15.77 1.67 16.93
N PRO A 60 16.79 1.93 16.09
CA PRO A 60 17.13 3.28 15.63
C PRO A 60 16.01 3.99 14.87
N PHE A 61 15.06 3.25 14.30
CA PHE A 61 13.95 3.77 13.50
C PHE A 61 12.68 4.01 14.30
N LYS A 62 12.64 3.73 15.60
CA LYS A 62 11.45 3.87 16.44
C LYS A 62 10.85 5.28 16.40
N GLY A 63 11.70 6.32 16.46
CA GLY A 63 11.24 7.71 16.37
C GLY A 63 10.55 8.03 15.05
N ALA A 64 11.13 7.58 13.94
CA ALA A 64 10.53 7.75 12.60
C ALA A 64 9.24 6.94 12.45
N ALA A 65 9.20 5.73 12.98
CA ALA A 65 8.02 4.89 12.96
C ALA A 65 6.84 5.53 13.70
N ASN A 66 7.07 6.07 14.89
CA ASN A 66 6.06 6.78 15.66
C ASN A 66 5.59 8.06 14.96
N ALA A 67 6.50 8.82 14.35
CA ALA A 67 6.14 10.02 13.59
C ALA A 67 5.26 9.68 12.38
N LEU A 68 5.55 8.59 11.68
CA LEU A 68 4.73 8.11 10.56
C LEU A 68 3.36 7.63 11.03
N ALA A 69 3.28 6.88 12.11
CA ALA A 69 2.01 6.40 12.64
C ALA A 69 1.10 7.54 13.12
N ALA A 70 1.69 8.64 13.62
CA ALA A 70 0.97 9.83 14.08
C ALA A 70 0.62 10.81 12.95
N LYS A 71 1.10 10.59 11.73
CA LYS A 71 0.86 11.49 10.59
C LYS A 71 -0.57 11.36 10.09
N ASP A 72 -1.28 12.48 9.97
CA ASP A 72 -2.70 12.54 9.61
C ASP A 72 -2.99 13.22 8.26
N ASP A 73 -1.96 13.77 7.61
CA ASP A 73 -2.08 14.55 6.38
C ASP A 73 -1.70 13.77 5.11
N TRP A 74 -1.84 12.44 5.12
CA TRP A 74 -1.47 11.59 3.98
C TRP A 74 -2.17 11.97 2.67
N GLY A 75 -3.40 12.49 2.75
CA GLY A 75 -4.16 12.94 1.58
C GLY A 75 -3.54 14.13 0.84
N ASN A 76 -2.74 14.94 1.52
CA ASN A 76 -2.13 16.13 0.91
C ASN A 76 -0.86 15.83 0.10
N GLN A 77 -0.36 14.61 0.14
CA GLN A 77 0.85 14.22 -0.58
C GLN A 77 0.68 14.16 -2.09
N TYR A 78 -0.56 14.01 -2.55
CA TYR A 78 -0.87 13.88 -3.97
C TYR A 78 -0.94 15.22 -4.72
N ALA A 79 -1.03 16.36 -4.04
CA ALA A 79 -1.17 17.66 -4.70
C ALA A 79 -0.06 17.92 -5.73
N GLY A 80 1.21 17.75 -5.34
CA GLY A 80 2.32 17.92 -6.25
C GLY A 80 2.39 16.88 -7.37
N LEU A 81 1.88 15.67 -7.14
CA LEU A 81 1.77 14.63 -8.17
C LEU A 81 0.68 14.97 -9.19
N ILE A 82 -0.45 15.53 -8.75
CA ILE A 82 -1.54 15.96 -9.62
C ILE A 82 -1.07 17.10 -10.53
N ASP A 83 -0.37 18.10 -9.98
CA ASP A 83 0.19 19.20 -10.75
C ASP A 83 1.23 18.71 -11.77
N GLY A 84 2.12 17.80 -11.36
CA GLY A 84 3.11 17.19 -12.24
C GLY A 84 2.46 16.32 -13.32
N ALA A 85 1.38 15.61 -13.00
CA ALA A 85 0.60 14.85 -13.95
C ALA A 85 -0.03 15.73 -15.02
N ALA A 86 -0.66 16.84 -14.63
CA ALA A 86 -1.26 17.80 -15.56
C ALA A 86 -0.20 18.43 -16.50
N ALA A 87 0.96 18.80 -15.96
CA ALA A 87 2.06 19.34 -16.75
C ALA A 87 2.62 18.31 -17.77
N HIS A 88 2.73 17.03 -17.36
CA HIS A 88 3.15 15.96 -18.26
C HIS A 88 2.17 15.73 -19.40
N GLU A 89 0.88 15.73 -19.12
CA GLU A 89 -0.18 15.62 -20.14
C GLU A 89 -0.17 16.79 -21.12
N ALA A 90 -0.04 18.01 -20.61
CA ALA A 90 0.08 19.22 -21.43
C ALA A 90 1.29 19.18 -22.39
N ALA A 91 2.36 18.46 -22.00
CA ALA A 91 3.53 18.21 -22.83
C ALA A 91 3.36 17.02 -23.80
N GLY A 92 2.16 16.44 -23.90
CA GLY A 92 1.87 15.28 -24.76
C GLY A 92 2.31 13.94 -24.15
N GLY A 93 2.68 13.92 -22.88
CA GLY A 93 3.05 12.70 -22.16
C GLY A 93 1.85 11.81 -21.88
N ARG A 94 2.06 10.51 -21.85
CA ARG A 94 1.04 9.51 -21.55
C ARG A 94 1.37 8.75 -20.29
N ARG A 95 0.35 8.46 -19.54
CA ARG A 95 0.44 7.68 -18.31
C ARG A 95 -0.45 6.45 -18.45
N VAL A 96 0.14 5.30 -18.21
CA VAL A 96 -0.55 4.02 -18.28
C VAL A 96 -0.21 3.19 -17.04
N ALA A 97 -1.16 2.42 -16.56
CA ALA A 97 -0.96 1.54 -15.42
C ALA A 97 -1.67 0.21 -15.61
N ALA A 98 -1.10 -0.84 -15.03
CA ALA A 98 -1.81 -2.10 -14.81
C ALA A 98 -2.39 -2.08 -13.39
N VAL A 99 -3.67 -2.42 -13.26
CA VAL A 99 -4.35 -2.62 -11.98
C VAL A 99 -4.82 -4.07 -11.92
N TYR A 100 -4.36 -4.77 -10.90
CA TYR A 100 -4.75 -6.17 -10.70
C TYR A 100 -6.00 -6.24 -9.84
N THR A 101 -7.07 -6.84 -10.38
CA THR A 101 -8.40 -6.82 -9.75
C THR A 101 -8.45 -7.57 -8.43
N ASP A 102 -7.63 -8.61 -8.31
CA ASP A 102 -7.59 -9.50 -7.14
C ASP A 102 -6.29 -9.34 -6.33
N ASP A 103 -5.66 -8.14 -6.41
CA ASP A 103 -4.46 -7.84 -5.63
C ASP A 103 -4.81 -7.77 -4.13
N ILE A 104 -4.24 -8.69 -3.36
CA ILE A 104 -4.49 -8.76 -1.91
C ILE A 104 -3.68 -7.74 -1.09
N PHE A 105 -2.71 -7.07 -1.70
CA PHE A 105 -1.84 -6.08 -1.03
C PHE A 105 -2.25 -4.64 -1.36
N VAL A 106 -2.71 -4.40 -2.59
CA VAL A 106 -3.07 -3.06 -3.05
C VAL A 106 -4.54 -3.07 -3.49
N PRO A 107 -5.44 -2.49 -2.68
CA PRO A 107 -6.86 -2.46 -3.01
C PRO A 107 -7.12 -1.82 -4.38
N ARG A 108 -7.86 -2.53 -5.22
CA ARG A 108 -8.21 -2.10 -6.57
C ARG A 108 -8.82 -0.70 -6.60
N GLU A 109 -9.75 -0.43 -5.69
CA GLU A 109 -10.47 0.85 -5.62
C GLU A 109 -9.56 2.02 -5.36
N LEU A 110 -8.52 1.84 -4.53
CA LEU A 110 -7.52 2.88 -4.26
C LEU A 110 -6.61 3.13 -5.47
N SER A 111 -6.25 2.05 -6.19
CA SER A 111 -5.48 2.16 -7.42
C SER A 111 -6.25 2.91 -8.49
N LEU A 112 -7.55 2.61 -8.66
CA LEU A 112 -8.42 3.30 -9.61
C LEU A 112 -8.65 4.76 -9.23
N ALA A 113 -8.88 5.07 -7.96
CA ALA A 113 -9.02 6.44 -7.48
C ALA A 113 -7.74 7.26 -7.72
N THR A 114 -6.57 6.65 -7.51
CA THR A 114 -5.27 7.29 -7.80
C THR A 114 -5.09 7.51 -9.30
N ALA A 115 -5.45 6.52 -10.11
CA ALA A 115 -5.35 6.62 -11.57
C ALA A 115 -6.25 7.73 -12.12
N ASP A 116 -7.48 7.84 -11.62
CA ASP A 116 -8.42 8.90 -11.98
C ASP A 116 -7.86 10.28 -11.61
N ALA A 117 -7.43 10.46 -10.36
CA ALA A 117 -6.84 11.73 -9.89
C ALA A 117 -5.61 12.17 -10.70
N LEU A 118 -4.86 11.23 -11.26
CA LEU A 118 -3.65 11.48 -12.05
C LEU A 118 -3.89 11.37 -13.56
N SER A 119 -5.12 11.20 -14.03
CA SER A 119 -5.47 10.99 -15.44
C SER A 119 -4.64 9.88 -16.08
N VAL A 120 -4.55 8.73 -15.43
CA VAL A 120 -3.80 7.55 -15.90
C VAL A 120 -4.76 6.61 -16.64
N SER A 121 -4.40 6.18 -17.86
CA SER A 121 -5.13 5.13 -18.56
C SER A 121 -4.82 3.78 -17.93
N VAL A 122 -5.86 3.07 -17.51
CA VAL A 122 -5.73 1.83 -16.77
C VAL A 122 -6.00 0.61 -17.65
N TRP A 123 -5.17 -0.39 -17.49
CA TRP A 123 -5.45 -1.77 -17.88
C TRP A 123 -5.78 -2.59 -16.63
N GLU A 124 -7.06 -2.89 -16.45
CA GLU A 124 -7.50 -3.79 -15.40
C GLU A 124 -7.38 -5.25 -15.85
N THR A 125 -6.88 -6.10 -14.94
CA THR A 125 -6.74 -7.54 -15.26
C THR A 125 -6.80 -8.40 -14.00
N ALA A 126 -7.50 -9.52 -14.07
CA ALA A 126 -7.51 -10.58 -13.06
C ALA A 126 -6.47 -11.69 -13.36
N THR A 127 -5.73 -11.58 -14.47
CA THR A 127 -4.76 -12.60 -14.88
C THR A 127 -3.56 -12.67 -13.94
N TYR A 128 -3.19 -11.53 -13.35
CA TYR A 128 -2.02 -11.39 -12.49
C TYR A 128 -2.43 -10.97 -11.08
N GLN A 129 -1.55 -11.27 -10.13
CA GLN A 129 -1.63 -10.83 -8.75
C GLN A 129 -0.52 -9.81 -8.46
N HIS A 130 -0.33 -9.41 -7.22
CA HIS A 130 0.68 -8.43 -6.80
C HIS A 130 2.09 -8.67 -7.37
N ASP A 131 2.46 -9.91 -7.59
CA ASP A 131 3.75 -10.30 -8.16
C ASP A 131 3.79 -10.31 -9.70
N GLY A 132 2.71 -9.88 -10.36
CA GLY A 132 2.52 -9.93 -11.81
C GLY A 132 3.67 -9.30 -12.58
N LEU A 133 4.08 -8.08 -12.21
CA LEU A 133 5.21 -7.41 -12.84
C LEU A 133 6.53 -8.19 -12.66
N ARG A 134 6.75 -8.79 -11.51
CA ARG A 134 7.96 -9.57 -11.23
C ARG A 134 8.02 -10.87 -12.02
N ARG A 135 6.89 -11.56 -12.15
CA ARG A 135 6.81 -12.89 -12.81
C ARG A 135 6.57 -12.82 -14.31
N HIS A 136 5.82 -11.80 -14.73
CA HIS A 136 5.34 -11.64 -16.11
C HIS A 136 5.72 -10.28 -16.69
N GLY A 137 6.88 -9.73 -16.27
CA GLY A 137 7.29 -8.35 -16.61
C GLY A 137 7.31 -8.05 -18.09
N THR A 138 7.74 -8.99 -18.93
CA THR A 138 7.76 -8.81 -20.38
C THR A 138 6.35 -8.60 -20.95
N GLU A 139 5.38 -9.37 -20.49
CA GLU A 139 3.99 -9.28 -20.96
C GLU A 139 3.35 -7.99 -20.43
N VAL A 140 3.50 -7.72 -19.13
CA VAL A 140 2.92 -6.53 -18.49
C VAL A 140 3.49 -5.25 -19.09
N ILE A 141 4.81 -5.14 -19.20
CA ILE A 141 5.46 -3.95 -19.79
C ILE A 141 5.14 -3.85 -21.29
N GLY A 142 5.13 -4.95 -22.03
CA GLY A 142 4.73 -4.95 -23.43
C GLY A 142 3.33 -4.36 -23.63
N ARG A 143 2.36 -4.80 -22.83
CA ARG A 143 0.99 -4.27 -22.87
C ARG A 143 0.91 -2.79 -22.52
N LEU A 144 1.64 -2.35 -21.49
CA LEU A 144 1.66 -0.94 -21.11
C LEU A 144 2.30 -0.06 -22.20
N LEU A 145 3.36 -0.52 -22.85
CA LEU A 145 3.98 0.20 -23.96
C LEU A 145 3.04 0.31 -25.16
N GLU A 146 2.30 -0.75 -25.50
CA GLU A 146 1.26 -0.71 -26.52
C GLU A 146 0.19 0.34 -26.21
N MET A 147 -0.31 0.39 -24.96
CA MET A 147 -1.29 1.39 -24.54
C MET A 147 -0.72 2.81 -24.64
N ALA A 148 0.53 3.00 -24.21
CA ALA A 148 1.20 4.30 -24.30
C ALA A 148 1.41 4.76 -25.76
N ALA A 149 1.54 3.83 -26.72
CA ALA A 149 1.73 4.13 -28.13
C ALA A 149 0.43 4.43 -28.88
N GLN A 150 -0.73 4.01 -28.37
CA GLN A 150 -2.03 4.26 -29.01
C GLN A 150 -2.36 5.76 -28.95
N ARG A 151 -2.75 6.34 -30.10
CA ARG A 151 -3.14 7.77 -30.21
C ARG A 151 -4.60 7.96 -29.86
#